data_afaf3b691152c39be9e402817b309f7d
#
_entry.id   afaf3b691152c39be9e402817b309f7d
#
_cell.length_a   1.000
_cell.length_b   1.000
_cell.length_c   1.000
_cell.angle_alpha   90.00
_cell.angle_beta   90.00
_cell.angle_gamma   90.00
#
_symmetry.space_group_name_H-M   'P 1'
#
loop_
_entity.id
_entity.type
_entity.pdbx_description
1 polymer ?
#
loop_
_entity_poly.entity_id
_entity_poly.type
_entity_poly.pdbx_seq_one_letter_code
_entity_poly.pdbx_strand_id
1 'polypeptide(L)'
;AFDNAMEVLNPGAAFYIWHADSQRMNFLRACELSGMTVRECLVWAKNTFALGRQDYQWRHEPCLYGWKDGVAHSWYSDRKQSTVLEFDKPSVNAEHPTMKPVGLMAYLIRNSTKEGDTVLDVFGGSGSTLMACEGMGRKCLSMELDPHYCDVIITRWENATGKTAVRVD
;
A
#
# COMPACT_ATOMS: atom_id res chain seq x y z
N ALA A 1 11.82 4.77 -9.06
CA ALA A 1 10.91 3.74 -8.56
C ALA A 1 9.65 3.65 -9.44
N PHE A 2 8.97 4.76 -9.72
CA PHE A 2 7.69 4.76 -10.45
C PHE A 2 7.87 4.27 -11.90
N ASP A 3 8.92 4.71 -12.61
CA ASP A 3 9.21 4.23 -13.97
C ASP A 3 9.37 2.71 -14.00
N ASN A 4 10.20 2.16 -13.10
CA ASN A 4 10.44 0.72 -13.00
C ASN A 4 9.15 -0.05 -12.65
N ALA A 5 8.31 0.51 -11.75
CA ALA A 5 7.01 -0.09 -11.43
C ALA A 5 6.09 -0.11 -12.66
N MET A 6 6.06 0.99 -13.44
CA MET A 6 5.25 1.08 -14.64
C MET A 6 5.70 0.13 -15.76
N GLU A 7 6.98 -0.20 -15.86
CA GLU A 7 7.50 -1.18 -16.82
C GLU A 7 6.90 -2.57 -16.58
N VAL A 8 6.82 -2.99 -15.31
CA VAL A 8 6.38 -4.34 -14.93
C VAL A 8 4.88 -4.45 -14.63
N LEU A 9 4.19 -3.32 -14.46
CA LEU A 9 2.77 -3.29 -14.18
C LEU A 9 1.98 -3.70 -15.43
N ASN A 10 1.05 -4.63 -15.28
CA ASN A 10 0.18 -5.04 -16.37
C ASN A 10 -0.79 -3.91 -16.80
N PRO A 11 -1.16 -3.79 -18.09
CA PRO A 11 -2.23 -2.89 -18.51
C PRO A 11 -3.50 -3.15 -17.69
N GLY A 12 -4.18 -2.08 -17.27
CA GLY A 12 -5.37 -2.15 -16.42
C GLY A 12 -5.12 -2.45 -14.94
N ALA A 13 -3.88 -2.76 -14.54
CA ALA A 13 -3.57 -2.98 -13.13
C ALA A 13 -3.60 -1.67 -12.34
N ALA A 14 -4.22 -1.71 -11.17
CA ALA A 14 -4.34 -0.56 -10.27
C ALA A 14 -3.05 -0.27 -9.52
N PHE A 15 -2.84 1.00 -9.18
CA PHE A 15 -1.80 1.44 -8.25
C PHE A 15 -2.39 2.29 -7.14
N TYR A 16 -1.77 2.20 -5.96
CA TYR A 16 -2.11 2.94 -4.74
C TYR A 16 -0.83 3.54 -4.17
N ILE A 17 -0.72 4.87 -4.12
CA ILE A 17 0.50 5.56 -3.70
C ILE A 17 0.20 6.41 -2.48
N TRP A 18 0.59 5.91 -1.31
CA TRP A 18 0.50 6.63 -0.05
C TRP A 18 1.59 7.71 0.02
N HIS A 19 1.23 8.89 0.49
CA HIS A 19 2.18 9.99 0.63
C HIS A 19 1.82 10.92 1.79
N ALA A 20 2.80 11.66 2.30
CA ALA A 20 2.51 12.78 3.18
C ALA A 20 1.82 13.90 2.38
N ASP A 21 0.78 14.52 2.93
CA ASP A 21 0.04 15.58 2.21
C ASP A 21 0.94 16.76 1.81
N SER A 22 1.91 17.11 2.65
CA SER A 22 2.93 18.14 2.35
C SER A 22 3.81 17.82 1.13
N GLN A 23 3.85 16.56 0.67
CA GLN A 23 4.61 16.11 -0.50
C GLN A 23 3.71 15.83 -1.72
N ARG A 24 2.43 16.11 -1.63
CA ARG A 24 1.43 15.78 -2.66
C ARG A 24 1.84 16.23 -4.07
N MET A 25 2.32 17.44 -4.20
CA MET A 25 2.73 18.00 -5.50
C MET A 25 3.91 17.24 -6.10
N ASN A 26 4.88 16.82 -5.28
CA ASN A 26 6.02 16.05 -5.73
C ASN A 26 5.61 14.66 -6.21
N PHE A 27 4.69 14.00 -5.49
CA PHE A 27 4.16 12.69 -5.89
C PHE A 27 3.31 12.77 -7.16
N LEU A 28 2.43 13.77 -7.30
CA LEU A 28 1.68 14.00 -8.52
C LEU A 28 2.59 14.23 -9.73
N ARG A 29 3.63 15.05 -9.55
CA ARG A 29 4.61 15.30 -10.61
C ARG A 29 5.39 14.04 -10.99
N ALA A 30 5.78 13.23 -10.01
CA ALA A 30 6.45 11.96 -10.26
C ALA A 30 5.54 10.98 -11.03
N CYS A 31 4.26 10.90 -10.67
CA CYS A 31 3.27 10.11 -11.41
C CYS A 31 3.16 10.57 -12.86
N GLU A 32 2.99 11.87 -13.08
CA GLU A 32 2.90 12.45 -14.43
C GLU A 32 4.12 12.10 -15.29
N LEU A 33 5.33 12.28 -14.74
CA LEU A 33 6.58 12.00 -15.46
C LEU A 33 6.76 10.52 -15.79
N SER A 34 6.23 9.63 -14.96
CA SER A 34 6.28 8.16 -15.17
C SER A 34 5.08 7.61 -15.96
N GLY A 35 4.20 8.47 -16.49
CA GLY A 35 3.02 8.04 -17.24
C GLY A 35 1.94 7.36 -16.38
N MET A 36 1.97 7.57 -15.06
CA MET A 36 0.93 7.09 -14.14
C MET A 36 -0.24 8.07 -14.12
N THR A 37 -1.37 7.71 -14.69
CA THR A 37 -2.57 8.55 -14.69
C THR A 37 -3.31 8.43 -13.35
N VAL A 38 -3.14 9.41 -12.46
CA VAL A 38 -3.90 9.49 -11.21
C VAL A 38 -5.35 9.83 -11.51
N ARG A 39 -6.29 9.04 -10.99
CA ARG A 39 -7.75 9.16 -11.22
C ARG A 39 -8.48 9.73 -10.01
N GLU A 40 -8.10 9.28 -8.82
CA GLU A 40 -8.75 9.66 -7.56
C GLU A 40 -7.71 9.84 -6.44
N CYS A 41 -8.10 10.59 -5.43
CA CYS A 41 -7.38 10.68 -4.17
C CYS A 41 -8.22 10.01 -3.09
N LEU A 42 -7.73 8.90 -2.55
CA LEU A 42 -8.32 8.26 -1.38
C LEU A 42 -7.73 8.87 -0.12
N VAL A 43 -8.47 8.80 0.97
CA VAL A 43 -8.05 9.34 2.26
C VAL A 43 -8.27 8.30 3.34
N TRP A 44 -7.20 7.81 3.95
CA TRP A 44 -7.32 7.03 5.17
C TRP A 44 -7.58 7.95 6.35
N ALA A 45 -8.80 7.92 6.90
CA ALA A 45 -9.20 8.61 8.12
C ALA A 45 -8.87 7.73 9.32
N LYS A 46 -7.99 8.22 10.20
CA LYS A 46 -7.56 7.51 11.42
C LYS A 46 -8.52 7.79 12.57
N ASN A 47 -8.62 6.86 13.52
CA ASN A 47 -9.37 7.08 14.78
C ASN A 47 -8.69 8.11 15.70
N THR A 48 -7.37 8.29 15.60
CA THR A 48 -6.58 9.26 16.38
C THR A 48 -5.75 10.16 15.47
N PHE A 49 -5.48 11.38 15.93
CA PHE A 49 -4.57 12.29 15.25
C PHE A 49 -3.12 12.14 15.77
N ALA A 50 -2.17 12.63 15.01
CA ALA A 50 -0.79 12.79 15.45
C ALA A 50 -0.60 14.23 15.96
N LEU A 51 -0.23 14.39 17.23
CA LEU A 51 0.05 15.70 17.80
C LEU A 51 1.31 16.29 17.14
N GLY A 52 1.17 17.47 16.58
CA GLY A 52 2.23 18.22 15.92
C GLY A 52 2.21 19.70 16.33
N ARG A 53 3.03 20.51 15.68
CA ARG A 53 3.14 21.95 15.95
C ARG A 53 2.16 22.82 15.14
N GLN A 54 1.34 22.18 14.29
CA GLN A 54 0.36 22.83 13.44
C GLN A 54 -0.90 23.16 14.24
N ASP A 55 -1.70 24.14 13.78
CA ASP A 55 -3.00 24.48 14.38
C ASP A 55 -3.99 23.33 14.23
N TYR A 56 -4.02 22.69 13.05
CA TYR A 56 -4.84 21.50 12.79
C TYR A 56 -3.98 20.24 12.82
N GLN A 57 -4.41 19.24 13.58
CA GLN A 57 -3.69 18.00 13.77
C GLN A 57 -4.01 16.99 12.67
N TRP A 58 -2.96 16.34 12.12
CA TRP A 58 -3.10 15.35 11.07
C TRP A 58 -3.81 14.08 11.56
N ARG A 59 -5.00 13.83 11.04
CA ARG A 59 -5.81 12.65 11.31
C ARG A 59 -6.02 11.77 10.09
N HIS A 60 -5.37 12.10 8.97
CA HIS A 60 -5.53 11.35 7.74
C HIS A 60 -4.21 11.17 7.00
N GLU A 61 -4.21 10.22 6.06
CA GLU A 61 -3.16 10.06 5.06
C GLU A 61 -3.79 9.94 3.68
N PRO A 62 -3.36 10.74 2.69
CA PRO A 62 -3.84 10.64 1.33
C PRO A 62 -3.13 9.52 0.56
N CYS A 63 -3.86 8.95 -0.40
CA CYS A 63 -3.39 7.92 -1.30
C CYS A 63 -3.82 8.25 -2.74
N LEU A 64 -2.89 8.38 -3.65
CA LEU A 64 -3.20 8.52 -5.07
C LEU A 64 -3.60 7.15 -5.62
N TYR A 65 -4.74 7.11 -6.30
CA TYR A 65 -5.27 5.93 -6.94
C TYR A 65 -5.39 6.13 -8.44
N GLY A 66 -5.05 5.10 -9.19
CA GLY A 66 -5.19 5.05 -10.63
C GLY A 66 -4.87 3.65 -11.15
N TRP A 67 -4.76 3.54 -12.45
CA TRP A 67 -4.40 2.29 -13.13
C TRP A 67 -3.61 2.56 -14.40
N LYS A 68 -2.83 1.57 -14.83
CA LYS A 68 -2.11 1.63 -16.10
C LYS A 68 -3.08 1.57 -17.27
N ASP A 69 -2.99 2.55 -18.14
CA ASP A 69 -3.83 2.64 -19.34
C ASP A 69 -3.57 1.48 -20.31
N GLY A 70 -4.45 1.30 -21.29
CA GLY A 70 -4.32 0.32 -22.37
C GLY A 70 -5.45 -0.69 -22.45
N VAL A 71 -6.09 -1.05 -21.31
CA VAL A 71 -7.27 -1.91 -21.24
C VAL A 71 -8.20 -1.45 -20.12
N ALA A 72 -9.38 -2.05 -20.00
CA ALA A 72 -10.27 -1.83 -18.85
C ALA A 72 -9.54 -2.15 -17.55
N HIS A 73 -9.69 -1.30 -16.54
CA HIS A 73 -9.04 -1.49 -15.25
C HIS A 73 -9.62 -2.67 -14.45
N SER A 74 -8.76 -3.26 -13.66
CA SER A 74 -9.14 -4.34 -12.74
C SER A 74 -9.89 -3.79 -11.54
N TRP A 75 -11.21 -4.00 -11.51
CA TRP A 75 -12.07 -3.66 -10.39
C TRP A 75 -13.01 -4.83 -10.08
N TYR A 76 -12.91 -5.38 -8.87
CA TYR A 76 -13.63 -6.58 -8.45
C TYR A 76 -14.60 -6.34 -7.29
N SER A 77 -14.81 -5.08 -6.94
CA SER A 77 -15.79 -4.67 -5.93
C SER A 77 -17.01 -3.98 -6.58
N ASP A 78 -17.96 -3.59 -5.75
CA ASP A 78 -19.12 -2.82 -6.18
C ASP A 78 -18.82 -1.30 -6.34
N ARG A 79 -19.84 -0.51 -6.70
CA ARG A 79 -19.75 0.95 -6.82
C ARG A 79 -20.12 1.72 -5.55
N LYS A 80 -20.16 1.06 -4.40
CA LYS A 80 -20.46 1.66 -3.09
C LYS A 80 -19.21 1.99 -2.28
N GLN A 81 -18.01 1.75 -2.85
CA GLN A 81 -16.76 2.04 -2.19
C GLN A 81 -16.56 3.55 -2.11
N SER A 82 -16.07 4.02 -0.94
CA SER A 82 -15.85 5.44 -0.66
C SER A 82 -14.38 5.81 -0.84
N THR A 83 -14.13 7.07 -1.21
CA THR A 83 -12.78 7.65 -1.19
C THR A 83 -12.28 7.93 0.23
N VAL A 84 -13.15 7.92 1.24
CA VAL A 84 -12.78 8.02 2.66
C VAL A 84 -12.77 6.61 3.25
N LEU A 85 -11.60 6.19 3.73
CA LEU A 85 -11.31 4.87 4.25
C LEU A 85 -11.15 4.97 5.77
N GLU A 86 -12.13 4.50 6.51
CA GLU A 86 -12.13 4.54 7.98
C GLU A 86 -11.53 3.23 8.52
N PHE A 87 -10.29 3.29 8.95
CA PHE A 87 -9.57 2.19 9.59
C PHE A 87 -8.80 2.70 10.80
N ASP A 88 -8.90 2.00 11.91
CA ASP A 88 -8.18 2.34 13.11
C ASP A 88 -6.66 2.23 12.90
N LYS A 89 -5.94 3.22 13.42
CA LYS A 89 -4.48 3.14 13.49
C LYS A 89 -4.10 2.03 14.47
N PRO A 90 -3.13 1.14 14.13
CA PRO A 90 -2.64 0.14 15.07
C PRO A 90 -2.18 0.79 16.38
N SER A 91 -2.64 0.24 17.51
CA SER A 91 -2.36 0.78 18.86
C SER A 91 -0.92 0.55 19.33
N VAL A 92 -0.24 -0.45 18.78
CA VAL A 92 1.16 -0.80 19.09
C VAL A 92 1.99 -0.68 17.82
N ASN A 93 2.90 0.27 17.79
CA ASN A 93 3.81 0.53 16.67
C ASN A 93 5.27 0.16 17.05
N ALA A 94 5.47 -0.97 17.72
CA ALA A 94 6.82 -1.42 18.07
C ALA A 94 7.67 -1.75 16.84
N GLU A 95 7.02 -2.09 15.71
CA GLU A 95 7.68 -2.58 14.50
C GLU A 95 8.00 -1.47 13.48
N HIS A 96 7.12 -0.47 13.33
CA HIS A 96 7.33 0.63 12.38
C HIS A 96 6.46 1.85 12.70
N PRO A 97 7.03 3.09 12.73
CA PRO A 97 6.30 4.31 13.10
C PRO A 97 5.10 4.65 12.21
N THR A 98 5.15 4.26 10.93
CA THR A 98 4.13 4.57 9.91
C THR A 98 3.41 3.35 9.38
N MET A 99 3.32 2.28 10.18
CA MET A 99 2.67 1.03 9.80
C MET A 99 1.20 1.26 9.39
N LYS A 100 0.84 0.76 8.21
CA LYS A 100 -0.56 0.73 7.75
C LYS A 100 -1.30 -0.46 8.35
N PRO A 101 -2.59 -0.33 8.69
CA PRO A 101 -3.39 -1.49 9.09
C PRO A 101 -3.43 -2.55 7.99
N VAL A 102 -3.22 -3.83 8.35
CA VAL A 102 -3.33 -4.94 7.38
C VAL A 102 -4.72 -4.97 6.75
N GLY A 103 -5.78 -4.67 7.52
CA GLY A 103 -7.15 -4.60 7.01
C GLY A 103 -7.35 -3.52 5.94
N LEU A 104 -6.68 -2.37 6.06
CA LEU A 104 -6.71 -1.32 5.04
C LEU A 104 -6.05 -1.80 3.74
N MET A 105 -4.88 -2.43 3.83
CA MET A 105 -4.20 -2.97 2.65
C MET A 105 -5.02 -4.09 2.01
N ALA A 106 -5.57 -5.00 2.81
CA ALA A 106 -6.45 -6.08 2.36
C ALA A 106 -7.70 -5.54 1.61
N TYR A 107 -8.29 -4.46 2.11
CA TYR A 107 -9.43 -3.82 1.46
C TYR A 107 -9.08 -3.33 0.05
N LEU A 108 -7.98 -2.60 -0.12
CA LEU A 108 -7.53 -2.08 -1.42
C LEU A 108 -7.16 -3.20 -2.40
N ILE A 109 -6.38 -4.18 -1.91
CA ILE A 109 -5.94 -5.34 -2.70
C ILE A 109 -7.16 -6.14 -3.20
N ARG A 110 -8.13 -6.42 -2.34
CA ARG A 110 -9.35 -7.15 -2.71
C ARG A 110 -10.15 -6.43 -3.80
N ASN A 111 -10.21 -5.10 -3.77
CA ASN A 111 -10.94 -4.32 -4.76
C ASN A 111 -10.32 -4.43 -6.16
N SER A 112 -9.01 -4.62 -6.25
CA SER A 112 -8.25 -4.55 -7.51
C SER A 112 -7.60 -5.87 -7.95
N THR A 113 -7.73 -6.95 -7.17
CA THR A 113 -7.11 -8.26 -7.47
C THR A 113 -8.04 -9.42 -7.15
N LYS A 114 -7.75 -10.56 -7.76
CA LYS A 114 -8.34 -11.88 -7.45
C LYS A 114 -7.33 -12.74 -6.69
N GLU A 115 -7.82 -13.83 -6.10
CA GLU A 115 -6.96 -14.87 -5.54
C GLU A 115 -5.98 -15.39 -6.60
N GLY A 116 -4.71 -15.58 -6.21
CA GLY A 116 -3.63 -15.98 -7.08
C GLY A 116 -2.94 -14.84 -7.84
N ASP A 117 -3.53 -13.64 -7.91
CA ASP A 117 -2.91 -12.47 -8.53
C ASP A 117 -1.65 -12.02 -7.76
N THR A 118 -0.78 -11.32 -8.46
CA THR A 118 0.47 -10.77 -7.91
C THR A 118 0.32 -9.30 -7.57
N VAL A 119 0.76 -8.93 -6.37
CA VAL A 119 0.84 -7.55 -5.87
C VAL A 119 2.32 -7.18 -5.72
N LEU A 120 2.70 -6.01 -6.24
CA LEU A 120 4.03 -5.44 -6.09
C LEU A 120 4.00 -4.32 -5.04
N ASP A 121 4.89 -4.41 -4.04
CA ASP A 121 5.13 -3.35 -3.07
C ASP A 121 6.64 -3.02 -3.04
N VAL A 122 7.00 -1.90 -3.64
CA VAL A 122 8.41 -1.47 -3.76
C VAL A 122 8.91 -0.70 -2.53
N PHE A 123 8.06 -0.55 -1.49
CA PHE A 123 8.37 0.11 -0.23
C PHE A 123 7.74 -0.66 0.94
N GLY A 124 8.21 -1.89 1.16
CA GLY A 124 7.60 -2.88 2.03
C GLY A 124 7.38 -2.44 3.49
N GLY A 125 8.28 -1.62 4.03
CA GLY A 125 8.20 -1.11 5.40
C GLY A 125 8.08 -2.24 6.42
N SER A 126 6.96 -2.30 7.15
CA SER A 126 6.67 -3.38 8.10
C SER A 126 5.97 -4.60 7.48
N GLY A 127 5.79 -4.67 6.17
CA GLY A 127 5.19 -5.80 5.47
C GLY A 127 3.66 -5.89 5.54
N SER A 128 2.95 -4.79 5.76
CA SER A 128 1.47 -4.83 5.84
C SER A 128 0.81 -5.33 4.54
N THR A 129 1.40 -5.01 3.39
CA THR A 129 0.97 -5.51 2.08
C THR A 129 1.18 -7.03 1.97
N LEU A 130 2.37 -7.52 2.37
CA LEU A 130 2.67 -8.96 2.39
C LEU A 130 1.68 -9.73 3.27
N MET A 131 1.44 -9.24 4.50
CA MET A 131 0.50 -9.86 5.42
C MET A 131 -0.93 -9.91 4.87
N ALA A 132 -1.37 -8.83 4.21
CA ALA A 132 -2.67 -8.79 3.55
C ALA A 132 -2.77 -9.79 2.39
N CYS A 133 -1.72 -9.88 1.57
CA CYS A 133 -1.65 -10.83 0.45
C CYS A 133 -1.69 -12.28 0.93
N GLU A 134 -0.88 -12.64 1.94
CA GLU A 134 -0.85 -13.99 2.53
C GLU A 134 -2.24 -14.40 3.04
N GLY A 135 -2.90 -13.51 3.80
CA GLY A 135 -4.23 -13.77 4.36
C GLY A 135 -5.35 -13.92 3.32
N MET A 136 -5.11 -13.51 2.08
CA MET A 136 -6.10 -13.53 1.01
C MET A 136 -5.71 -14.42 -0.20
N GLY A 137 -4.62 -15.17 -0.13
CA GLY A 137 -4.15 -16.03 -1.22
C GLY A 137 -3.65 -15.26 -2.45
N ARG A 138 -3.08 -14.06 -2.26
CA ARG A 138 -2.36 -13.31 -3.30
C ARG A 138 -0.86 -13.53 -3.17
N LYS A 139 -0.13 -13.41 -4.28
CA LYS A 139 1.33 -13.38 -4.26
C LYS A 139 1.79 -11.96 -3.99
N CYS A 140 2.76 -11.80 -3.09
CA CYS A 140 3.38 -10.49 -2.83
C CYS A 140 4.83 -10.51 -3.29
N LEU A 141 5.21 -9.55 -4.13
CA LEU A 141 6.59 -9.22 -4.43
C LEU A 141 6.90 -7.92 -3.70
N SER A 142 7.74 -7.98 -2.69
CA SER A 142 8.06 -6.82 -1.85
C SER A 142 9.54 -6.48 -1.95
N MET A 143 9.84 -5.17 -1.92
CA MET A 143 11.19 -4.64 -1.82
C MET A 143 11.26 -3.73 -0.60
N GLU A 144 12.36 -3.84 0.14
CA GLU A 144 12.67 -2.96 1.27
C GLU A 144 14.17 -2.65 1.26
N LEU A 145 14.51 -1.39 1.45
CA LEU A 145 15.89 -0.92 1.39
C LEU A 145 16.63 -1.14 2.73
N ASP A 146 15.91 -0.99 3.85
CA ASP A 146 16.48 -1.11 5.18
C ASP A 146 16.53 -2.58 5.62
N PRO A 147 17.72 -3.16 5.83
CA PRO A 147 17.85 -4.55 6.27
C PRO A 147 17.09 -4.86 7.56
N HIS A 148 17.01 -3.91 8.49
CA HIS A 148 16.24 -4.08 9.71
C HIS A 148 14.76 -4.33 9.42
N TYR A 149 14.17 -3.57 8.50
CA TYR A 149 12.77 -3.79 8.12
C TYR A 149 12.59 -5.06 7.29
N CYS A 150 13.59 -5.50 6.54
CA CYS A 150 13.55 -6.83 5.93
C CYS A 150 13.40 -7.94 6.99
N ASP A 151 14.17 -7.87 8.08
CA ASP A 151 14.08 -8.82 9.20
C ASP A 151 12.72 -8.73 9.92
N VAL A 152 12.19 -7.51 10.08
CA VAL A 152 10.84 -7.29 10.65
C VAL A 152 9.77 -7.95 9.79
N ILE A 153 9.83 -7.78 8.47
CA ILE A 153 8.88 -8.40 7.51
C ILE A 153 8.92 -9.93 7.62
N ILE A 154 10.11 -10.52 7.60
CA ILE A 154 10.32 -11.96 7.66
C ILE A 154 9.78 -12.51 8.99
N THR A 155 10.23 -11.94 10.11
CA THR A 155 9.81 -12.36 11.45
C THR A 155 8.30 -12.29 11.63
N ARG A 156 7.70 -11.21 11.15
CA ARG A 156 6.26 -11.00 11.22
C ARG A 156 5.48 -12.04 10.41
N TRP A 157 5.97 -12.35 9.22
CA TRP A 157 5.36 -13.36 8.36
C TRP A 157 5.50 -14.77 8.93
N GLU A 158 6.69 -15.14 9.43
CA GLU A 158 6.94 -16.44 10.07
C GLU A 158 6.04 -16.63 11.30
N ASN A 159 5.95 -15.61 12.16
CA ASN A 159 5.10 -15.67 13.35
C ASN A 159 3.61 -15.83 13.01
N ALA A 160 3.15 -15.20 11.95
CA ALA A 160 1.74 -15.24 11.56
C ALA A 160 1.36 -16.51 10.81
N THR A 161 2.30 -17.12 10.07
CA THR A 161 2.01 -18.29 9.22
C THR A 161 2.47 -19.61 9.82
N GLY A 162 3.41 -19.58 10.76
CA GLY A 162 4.11 -20.77 11.27
C GLY A 162 5.06 -21.40 10.25
N LYS A 163 5.31 -20.74 9.12
CA LYS A 163 6.26 -21.18 8.07
C LYS A 163 7.64 -20.57 8.33
N THR A 164 8.65 -21.08 7.68
CA THR A 164 10.02 -20.55 7.71
C THR A 164 10.37 -19.95 6.36
N ALA A 165 10.88 -18.71 6.37
CA ALA A 165 11.39 -18.07 5.18
C ALA A 165 12.71 -18.71 4.74
N VAL A 166 12.89 -18.87 3.43
CA VAL A 166 14.10 -19.47 2.87
C VAL A 166 14.83 -18.41 2.06
N ARG A 167 16.10 -18.19 2.40
CA ARG A 167 16.98 -17.35 1.58
C ARG A 167 17.34 -18.09 0.30
N VAL A 168 17.13 -17.44 -0.82
CA VAL A 168 17.61 -17.89 -2.14
C VAL A 168 18.76 -16.99 -2.56
N ASP A 169 19.87 -17.59 -2.97
CA ASP A 169 21.07 -16.88 -3.45
C ASP A 169 20.91 -16.48 -4.92
#